data_a21d4afa22da8f513b1c5e79cc202f97
#
_entry.id   a21d4afa22da8f513b1c5e79cc202f97
#
_cell.length_a   1.000
_cell.length_b   1.000
_cell.length_c   1.000
_cell.angle_alpha   90.00
_cell.angle_beta   90.00
_cell.angle_gamma   90.00
#
_symmetry.space_group_name_H-M   'P 1'
#
loop_
_entity.id
_entity.type
_entity.pdbx_description
1 polymer ?
#
loop_
_entity_poly.entity_id
_entity_poly.type
_entity_poly.pdbx_seq_one_letter_code
_entity_poly.pdbx_strand_id
1 'polypeptide(L)'
;MEEQVILVNEHDTPIGLMEKLEAHQKALLHRAFSVFILNDKGEIMLQQRAASKYHSPNLWTNTCCSHPRQGETTIEAGKRRLREEMGFVTELTDILSFIYKAPFDNGLTEHELDHILIGYYNASPTIN
;
A
#
# COMPACT_ATOMS: atom_id res chain seq x y z
N MET A 1 -6.39 -12.35 -13.79
CA MET A 1 -7.51 -11.85 -12.97
C MET A 1 -7.21 -10.41 -12.56
N GLU A 2 -8.12 -9.51 -12.81
CA GLU A 2 -7.91 -8.12 -12.48
C GLU A 2 -7.99 -7.88 -10.98
N GLU A 3 -7.14 -6.98 -10.49
CA GLU A 3 -7.10 -6.64 -9.08
C GLU A 3 -8.29 -5.76 -8.72
N GLN A 4 -8.96 -6.10 -7.63
CA GLN A 4 -10.07 -5.31 -7.10
C GLN A 4 -9.64 -4.60 -5.83
N VAL A 5 -10.22 -3.43 -5.61
CA VAL A 5 -10.01 -2.66 -4.38
C VAL A 5 -11.31 -2.60 -3.60
N ILE A 6 -11.19 -2.38 -2.29
CA ILE A 6 -12.34 -2.28 -1.40
C ILE A 6 -12.76 -0.81 -1.33
N LEU A 7 -13.95 -0.51 -1.86
CA LEU A 7 -14.51 0.83 -1.74
C LEU A 7 -14.96 1.05 -0.29
N VAL A 8 -14.67 2.22 0.24
CA VAL A 8 -15.02 2.55 1.63
C VAL A 8 -15.65 3.95 1.69
N ASN A 9 -16.36 4.21 2.78
CA ASN A 9 -16.79 5.57 3.10
C ASN A 9 -15.72 6.26 3.97
N GLU A 10 -15.98 7.48 4.38
CA GLU A 10 -15.03 8.27 5.17
C GLU A 10 -14.74 7.68 6.56
N HIS A 11 -15.55 6.72 7.02
CA HIS A 11 -15.37 6.02 8.28
C HIS A 11 -14.69 4.66 8.10
N ASP A 12 -14.14 4.40 6.91
CA ASP A 12 -13.47 3.13 6.56
C ASP A 12 -14.41 1.92 6.60
N THR A 13 -15.70 2.17 6.38
CA THR A 13 -16.68 1.09 6.28
C THR A 13 -16.73 0.60 4.84
N PRO A 14 -16.56 -0.71 4.58
CA PRO A 14 -16.63 -1.23 3.20
C PRO A 14 -18.03 -1.01 2.62
N ILE A 15 -18.08 -0.50 1.39
CA ILE A 15 -19.34 -0.24 0.70
C ILE A 15 -19.41 -0.95 -0.66
N GLY A 16 -18.35 -1.64 -1.06
CA GLY A 16 -18.37 -2.40 -2.31
C GLY A 16 -16.98 -2.77 -2.75
N LEU A 17 -16.91 -3.38 -3.91
CA LEU A 17 -15.67 -3.72 -4.58
C LEU A 17 -15.67 -3.09 -5.96
N MET A 18 -14.48 -2.76 -6.47
CA MET A 18 -14.35 -2.24 -7.81
C MET A 18 -13.00 -2.64 -8.37
N GLU A 19 -12.94 -2.86 -9.68
CA GLU A 19 -11.68 -3.10 -10.35
C GLU A 19 -10.78 -1.86 -10.17
N LYS A 20 -9.50 -2.10 -9.91
CA LYS A 20 -8.56 -1.05 -9.50
C LYS A 20 -8.48 0.11 -10.48
N LEU A 21 -8.35 -0.20 -11.77
CA LEU A 21 -8.24 0.86 -12.78
C LEU A 21 -9.52 1.70 -12.83
N GLU A 22 -10.67 1.07 -12.76
CA GLU A 22 -11.95 1.78 -12.77
C GLU A 22 -12.09 2.70 -11.57
N ALA A 23 -11.67 2.25 -10.39
CA ALA A 23 -11.71 3.09 -9.18
C ALA A 23 -10.84 4.33 -9.33
N HIS A 24 -9.68 4.20 -9.97
CA HIS A 24 -8.80 5.33 -10.23
C HIS A 24 -9.36 6.27 -11.30
N GLN A 25 -10.03 5.73 -12.31
CA GLN A 25 -10.67 6.54 -13.36
C GLN A 25 -11.83 7.35 -12.79
N LYS A 26 -12.58 6.79 -11.86
CA LYS A 26 -13.76 7.43 -11.25
C LYS A 26 -13.43 8.21 -9.97
N ALA A 27 -12.19 8.19 -9.55
CA ALA A 27 -11.73 8.87 -8.32
C ALA A 27 -12.50 8.44 -7.06
N LEU A 28 -12.85 7.16 -6.98
CA LEU A 28 -13.62 6.66 -5.84
C LEU A 28 -12.72 6.32 -4.65
N LEU A 29 -13.19 6.66 -3.46
CA LEU A 29 -12.44 6.37 -2.24
C LEU A 29 -12.35 4.87 -2.00
N HIS A 30 -11.13 4.38 -1.83
CA HIS A 30 -10.90 2.96 -1.58
C HIS A 30 -9.81 2.78 -0.53
N ARG A 31 -9.79 1.59 0.09
CA ARG A 31 -8.86 1.28 1.16
C ARG A 31 -7.50 0.93 0.59
N ALA A 32 -6.47 1.46 1.25
CA ALA A 32 -5.08 1.20 0.89
C ALA A 32 -4.24 1.12 2.16
N PHE A 33 -2.98 0.73 2.00
CA PHE A 33 -2.05 0.74 3.13
C PHE A 33 -0.64 1.05 2.65
N SER A 34 0.15 1.60 3.57
CA SER A 34 1.57 1.85 3.37
C SER A 34 2.32 1.22 4.53
N VAL A 35 3.35 0.44 4.22
CA VAL A 35 4.14 -0.27 5.22
C VAL A 35 5.49 0.41 5.38
N PHE A 36 5.87 0.69 6.63
CA PHE A 36 7.18 1.22 6.96
C PHE A 36 7.87 0.24 7.90
N ILE A 37 9.04 -0.24 7.50
CA ILE A 37 9.83 -1.17 8.30
C ILE A 37 11.03 -0.41 8.84
N LEU A 38 11.23 -0.53 10.15
CA LEU A 38 12.34 0.12 10.84
C LEU A 38 13.29 -0.95 11.38
N ASN A 39 14.58 -0.64 11.45
CA ASN A 39 15.54 -1.49 12.15
C ASN A 39 15.65 -1.04 13.63
N ASP A 40 16.51 -1.70 14.41
CA ASP A 40 16.67 -1.38 15.83
C ASP A 40 17.32 -0.01 16.07
N LYS A 41 17.85 0.63 15.03
CA LYS A 41 18.41 1.99 15.11
C LYS A 41 17.38 3.05 14.73
N GLY A 42 16.15 2.65 14.39
CA GLY A 42 15.09 3.56 13.97
C GLY A 42 15.20 4.00 12.51
N GLU A 43 16.04 3.34 11.72
CA GLU A 43 16.19 3.67 10.29
C GLU A 43 15.09 2.99 9.49
N ILE A 44 14.54 3.71 8.50
CA ILE A 44 13.46 3.20 7.66
C ILE A 44 14.06 2.43 6.48
N MET A 45 13.54 1.21 6.26
CA MET A 45 13.86 0.43 5.07
C MET A 45 13.10 1.01 3.89
N LEU A 46 13.81 1.36 2.82
CA LEU A 46 13.21 1.93 1.62
C LEU A 46 13.34 0.96 0.47
N GLN A 47 12.38 1.03 -0.44
CA GLN A 47 12.38 0.28 -1.68
C GLN A 47 12.44 1.26 -2.84
N GLN A 48 13.40 1.08 -3.75
CA GLN A 48 13.48 1.90 -4.94
C GLN A 48 12.47 1.42 -5.98
N ARG A 49 11.69 2.34 -6.54
CA ARG A 49 10.72 1.98 -7.58
C ARG A 49 11.47 1.51 -8.82
N ALA A 50 10.90 0.49 -9.46
CA ALA A 50 11.50 -0.05 -10.68
C ALA A 50 11.55 1.02 -11.77
N ALA A 51 12.64 1.01 -12.57
CA ALA A 51 12.81 1.97 -13.65
C ALA A 51 11.72 1.85 -14.72
N SER A 52 11.09 0.69 -14.83
CA SER A 52 10.02 0.45 -15.81
C SER A 52 8.68 1.04 -15.41
N LYS A 53 8.54 1.52 -14.18
CA LYS A 53 7.28 2.15 -13.78
C LYS A 53 7.17 3.51 -14.47
N TYR A 54 6.01 3.77 -15.06
CA TYR A 54 5.84 4.95 -15.89
C TYR A 54 5.63 6.25 -15.11
N HIS A 55 5.44 6.18 -13.79
CA HIS A 55 5.42 7.36 -12.95
C HIS A 55 6.42 7.18 -11.82
N SER A 56 7.19 8.21 -11.56
CA SER A 56 8.22 8.25 -10.50
C SER A 56 9.18 7.05 -10.53
N PRO A 57 9.74 6.67 -11.71
CA PRO A 57 10.69 5.57 -11.76
C PRO A 57 11.97 5.94 -11.01
N ASN A 58 12.60 4.93 -10.41
CA ASN A 58 13.86 5.06 -9.66
C ASN A 58 13.77 5.92 -8.39
N LEU A 59 12.60 6.40 -8.01
CA LEU A 59 12.45 7.12 -6.75
C LEU A 59 12.33 6.14 -5.59
N TRP A 60 12.92 6.52 -4.45
CA TRP A 60 12.77 5.76 -3.22
C TRP A 60 11.39 6.02 -2.62
N THR A 61 10.80 4.99 -2.06
CA THR A 61 9.46 5.05 -1.49
C THR A 61 9.45 4.29 -0.17
N ASN A 62 8.30 4.29 0.54
CA ASN A 62 8.12 3.48 1.74
C ASN A 62 8.35 2.00 1.44
N THR A 63 8.49 1.17 2.46
CA THR A 63 8.85 -0.24 2.30
C THR A 63 7.97 -0.95 1.29
N CYS A 64 6.66 -0.83 1.42
CA CYS A 64 5.74 -1.22 0.34
C CYS A 64 4.39 -0.55 0.54
N CYS A 65 3.60 -0.47 -0.52
CA CYS A 65 2.23 0.02 -0.46
C CYS A 65 1.37 -0.76 -1.44
N SER A 66 0.10 -0.94 -1.11
CA SER A 66 -0.83 -1.68 -1.94
C SER A 66 -2.25 -1.54 -1.39
N HIS A 67 -3.11 -2.47 -1.78
CA HIS A 67 -4.51 -2.49 -1.41
C HIS A 67 -4.88 -3.85 -0.83
N PRO A 68 -5.71 -3.90 0.25
CA PRO A 68 -6.19 -5.18 0.75
C PRO A 68 -7.12 -5.83 -0.28
N ARG A 69 -7.10 -7.16 -0.30
CA ARG A 69 -8.07 -7.94 -1.08
C ARG A 69 -9.31 -8.18 -0.23
N GLN A 70 -10.40 -8.53 -0.89
CA GLN A 70 -11.62 -8.87 -0.18
C GLN A 70 -11.34 -9.95 0.87
N GLY A 71 -11.79 -9.70 2.09
CA GLY A 71 -11.61 -10.65 3.20
C GLY A 71 -10.30 -10.51 3.95
N GLU A 72 -9.38 -9.65 3.48
CA GLU A 72 -8.12 -9.39 4.19
C GLU A 72 -8.26 -8.18 5.11
N THR A 73 -7.65 -8.25 6.30
CA THR A 73 -7.40 -7.04 7.08
C THR A 73 -6.21 -6.30 6.47
N THR A 74 -6.02 -5.03 6.83
CA THR A 74 -4.85 -4.27 6.37
C THR A 74 -3.56 -4.94 6.82
N ILE A 75 -3.51 -5.49 8.05
CA ILE A 75 -2.32 -6.16 8.56
C ILE A 75 -2.02 -7.43 7.77
N GLU A 76 -3.03 -8.25 7.48
CA GLU A 76 -2.85 -9.46 6.67
C GLU A 76 -2.35 -9.11 5.27
N ALA A 77 -2.92 -8.08 4.66
CA ALA A 77 -2.51 -7.62 3.33
C ALA A 77 -1.07 -7.09 3.36
N GLY A 78 -0.72 -6.33 4.40
CA GLY A 78 0.64 -5.81 4.56
C GLY A 78 1.67 -6.92 4.68
N LYS A 79 1.37 -7.96 5.46
CA LYS A 79 2.25 -9.12 5.59
C LYS A 79 2.39 -9.88 4.28
N ARG A 80 1.29 -10.03 3.54
CA ARG A 80 1.33 -10.67 2.22
C ARG A 80 2.26 -9.91 1.28
N ARG A 81 2.13 -8.59 1.21
CA ARG A 81 2.95 -7.79 0.32
C ARG A 81 4.42 -7.75 0.74
N LEU A 82 4.71 -7.76 2.03
CA LEU A 82 6.10 -7.86 2.49
C LEU A 82 6.74 -9.16 2.00
N ARG A 83 6.01 -10.28 2.12
CA ARG A 83 6.51 -11.56 1.64
C ARG A 83 6.74 -11.53 0.13
N GLU A 84 5.80 -10.98 -0.62
CA GLU A 84 5.89 -10.94 -2.09
C GLU A 84 7.00 -10.02 -2.58
N GLU A 85 7.16 -8.86 -1.96
CA GLU A 85 8.09 -7.85 -2.47
C GLU A 85 9.46 -7.88 -1.81
N MET A 86 9.54 -8.20 -0.53
CA MET A 86 10.77 -8.10 0.24
C MET A 86 11.31 -9.45 0.71
N GLY A 87 10.51 -10.51 0.62
CA GLY A 87 10.94 -11.86 0.97
C GLY A 87 10.95 -12.17 2.45
N PHE A 88 10.38 -11.32 3.29
CA PHE A 88 10.27 -11.60 4.72
C PHE A 88 8.90 -11.20 5.26
N VAL A 89 8.61 -11.65 6.49
CA VAL A 89 7.39 -11.28 7.21
C VAL A 89 7.78 -10.84 8.62
N THR A 90 7.13 -9.79 9.11
CA THR A 90 7.28 -9.34 10.48
C THR A 90 5.93 -8.87 11.01
N GLU A 91 5.82 -8.72 12.31
CA GLU A 91 4.59 -8.20 12.91
C GLU A 91 4.41 -6.74 12.55
N LEU A 92 3.17 -6.36 12.20
CA LEU A 92 2.83 -5.00 11.82
C LEU A 92 1.80 -4.43 12.79
N THR A 93 1.91 -3.14 13.05
CA THR A 93 0.94 -2.39 13.85
C THR A 93 0.32 -1.31 12.97
N ASP A 94 -1.01 -1.27 12.93
CA ASP A 94 -1.76 -0.23 12.22
C ASP A 94 -1.86 0.97 13.15
N ILE A 95 -1.07 2.02 12.88
CA ILE A 95 -0.93 3.13 13.80
C ILE A 95 -1.86 4.30 13.52
N LEU A 96 -2.27 4.50 12.28
CA LEU A 96 -3.20 5.57 11.92
C LEU A 96 -3.69 5.37 10.50
N SER A 97 -4.73 6.09 10.14
CA SER A 97 -5.19 6.16 8.75
C SER A 97 -5.56 7.59 8.41
N PHE A 98 -5.53 7.91 7.12
CA PHE A 98 -5.93 9.23 6.64
C PHE A 98 -6.43 9.12 5.21
N ILE A 99 -7.20 10.12 4.79
CA ILE A 99 -7.72 10.19 3.42
C ILE A 99 -6.90 11.20 2.65
N TYR A 100 -6.49 10.82 1.43
CA TYR A 100 -5.88 11.78 0.52
C TYR A 100 -6.41 11.56 -0.89
N LYS A 101 -6.25 12.60 -1.72
CA LYS A 101 -6.68 12.56 -3.11
C LYS A 101 -5.61 13.24 -3.95
N ALA A 102 -5.11 12.54 -4.98
CA ALA A 102 -4.03 13.04 -5.82
C ALA A 102 -4.32 12.72 -7.29
N PRO A 103 -4.55 13.71 -8.12
CA PRO A 103 -4.72 13.48 -9.56
C PRO A 103 -3.37 13.30 -10.24
N PHE A 104 -3.36 12.48 -11.30
CA PHE A 104 -2.18 12.28 -12.14
C PHE A 104 -2.46 12.75 -13.56
N ASP A 105 -1.39 13.01 -14.32
CA ASP A 105 -1.48 13.56 -15.69
C ASP A 105 -2.22 12.64 -16.66
N ASN A 106 -2.26 11.35 -16.40
CA ASN A 106 -2.89 10.36 -17.28
C ASN A 106 -4.40 10.22 -17.09
N GLY A 107 -5.03 11.14 -16.36
CA GLY A 107 -6.47 11.11 -16.12
C GLY A 107 -6.90 10.21 -14.97
N LEU A 108 -5.94 9.63 -14.26
CA LEU A 108 -6.23 8.79 -13.08
C LEU A 108 -6.13 9.62 -11.82
N THR A 109 -6.87 9.24 -10.79
CA THR A 109 -6.84 9.91 -9.50
C THR A 109 -6.72 8.86 -8.40
N GLU A 110 -5.71 9.02 -7.54
CA GLU A 110 -5.66 8.26 -6.28
C GLU A 110 -6.55 8.94 -5.26
N HIS A 111 -7.56 8.22 -4.78
CA HIS A 111 -8.41 8.69 -3.70
C HIS A 111 -8.50 7.57 -2.69
N GLU A 112 -7.63 7.63 -1.68
CA GLU A 112 -7.38 6.50 -0.79
C GLU A 112 -7.61 6.85 0.67
N LEU A 113 -8.18 5.88 1.40
CA LEU A 113 -8.11 5.86 2.85
C LEU A 113 -6.94 4.94 3.16
N ASP A 114 -5.80 5.55 3.50
CA ASP A 114 -4.52 4.88 3.61
C ASP A 114 -4.20 4.57 5.07
N HIS A 115 -3.97 3.29 5.36
CA HIS A 115 -3.54 2.84 6.69
C HIS A 115 -2.03 2.80 6.74
N ILE A 116 -1.46 3.35 7.80
CA ILE A 116 -0.01 3.34 8.01
C ILE A 116 0.33 2.18 8.94
N LEU A 117 1.10 1.23 8.43
CA LEU A 117 1.50 0.03 9.14
C LEU A 117 3.00 0.11 9.44
N ILE A 118 3.36 -0.15 10.70
CA ILE A 118 4.76 -0.09 11.14
C ILE A 118 5.20 -1.47 11.62
N GLY A 119 6.40 -1.88 11.22
CA GLY A 119 7.02 -3.11 11.70
C GLY A 119 8.51 -2.92 11.92
N TYR A 120 9.16 -3.92 12.50
CA TYR A 120 10.60 -3.87 12.79
C TYR A 120 11.28 -5.12 12.26
N TYR A 121 12.45 -4.95 11.64
CA TYR A 121 13.20 -6.06 11.07
C TYR A 121 14.66 -5.65 10.89
N ASN A 122 15.58 -6.48 11.38
CA ASN A 122 17.00 -6.12 11.40
C ASN A 122 17.86 -6.82 10.35
N ALA A 123 17.36 -7.89 9.73
CA ALA A 123 18.11 -8.60 8.70
C ALA A 123 17.88 -7.94 7.34
N SER A 124 18.86 -8.06 6.43
CA SER A 124 18.68 -7.59 5.06
C SER A 124 17.68 -8.49 4.35
N PRO A 125 16.65 -7.92 3.72
CA PRO A 125 15.65 -8.73 3.05
C PRO A 125 16.17 -9.31 1.73
N THR A 126 15.55 -10.41 1.31
CA THR A 126 15.74 -10.94 -0.04
C THR A 126 14.73 -10.26 -0.94
N ILE A 127 15.21 -9.50 -1.91
CA ILE A 127 14.34 -8.75 -2.81
C ILE A 127 13.96 -9.64 -3.99
N ASN A 128 12.67 -9.71 -4.27
CA ASN A 128 12.14 -10.50 -5.39
C ASN A 128 12.00 -9.67 -6.65
#